data_e9ec0edca935a4c03af717152db85de5
#
_entry.id   e9ec0edca935a4c03af717152db85de5
#
_cell.length_a   1.000
_cell.length_b   1.000
_cell.length_c   1.000
_cell.angle_alpha   90.00
_cell.angle_beta   90.00
_cell.angle_gamma   90.00
#
_symmetry.space_group_name_H-M   'P 1'
#
loop_
_entity.id
_entity.type
_entity.pdbx_description
1 polymer ?
#
loop_
_entity_poly.entity_id
_entity_poly.type
_entity_poly.pdbx_seq_one_letter_code
_entity_poly.pdbx_strand_id
1 'polypeptide(L)'
;MAIIMCGLIWNSIYLRLIEVIKPSKEMVNFTDMKNLLKFSLLFLFLMQSCSKETWLSGTMDLEGGEDWKPMVYLVIPEKFDAVAQSFVGKVLDSAQVDEAGSFEFKKPPELKAPVLLEIVVQRKGEKYPNKLLNENPETDNYFPFVYESGKSVRVNADISQFQASFSLEEPSPINSEILSLRDLRLEAYRKHLKGQSKNEASDEGLLEREKKLHQYQKQLMDFANGTEEFLPAMVALRWASPEGNYERIAELLYDQSEKWNKRHPEHPWAKELASMADKENLPILVGDLVPDLLLPMEDGEAVRLRELIENQRLVVLDVWASWCAPCRLENRKILVPLWEKYNADGFQIIAYGLESSGKAWDNAIKKDGANRWLHASHLQGDQNPLMDALRLKTIPANFLLDPEGRVLAKNLHGQDLIEFVDNYMKER
;
A
#
# COMPACT_ATOMS: atom_id res chain seq x y z
N MET A 1 -33.96 20.20 -24.52
CA MET A 1 -34.85 19.96 -25.66
C MET A 1 -35.73 18.70 -25.46
N ALA A 2 -35.25 17.62 -24.91
CA ALA A 2 -36.02 16.39 -24.66
C ALA A 2 -37.18 16.52 -23.62
N ILE A 3 -37.03 17.35 -22.59
CA ILE A 3 -38.04 17.54 -21.53
C ILE A 3 -39.26 18.30 -22.05
N ILE A 4 -39.09 19.22 -22.99
CA ILE A 4 -40.21 20.03 -23.62
C ILE A 4 -41.01 19.15 -24.58
N MET A 5 -40.37 18.20 -25.27
CA MET A 5 -41.08 17.25 -26.14
C MET A 5 -41.92 16.24 -25.36
N CYS A 6 -41.45 15.80 -24.19
CA CYS A 6 -42.17 14.84 -23.33
C CYS A 6 -43.47 15.47 -22.79
N GLY A 7 -43.46 16.76 -22.36
CA GLY A 7 -44.63 17.49 -21.89
C GLY A 7 -45.72 17.76 -22.95
N LEU A 8 -45.29 18.02 -24.20
CA LEU A 8 -46.23 18.26 -25.33
C LEU A 8 -46.90 16.93 -25.77
N ILE A 9 -46.19 15.83 -25.71
CA ILE A 9 -46.73 14.48 -26.05
C ILE A 9 -47.75 14.08 -24.97
N TRP A 10 -47.47 14.35 -23.71
CA TRP A 10 -48.35 14.02 -22.58
C TRP A 10 -49.70 14.75 -22.67
N ASN A 11 -49.69 16.05 -23.00
CA ASN A 11 -50.91 16.85 -23.15
C ASN A 11 -51.76 16.38 -24.33
N SER A 12 -51.14 15.97 -25.46
CA SER A 12 -51.86 15.44 -26.61
C SER A 12 -52.52 14.08 -26.39
N ILE A 13 -51.83 13.20 -25.61
CA ILE A 13 -52.36 11.87 -25.29
C ILE A 13 -53.43 11.96 -24.22
N TYR A 14 -53.30 12.85 -23.20
CA TYR A 14 -54.29 13.08 -22.16
C TYR A 14 -55.60 13.63 -22.74
N LEU A 15 -55.55 14.58 -23.69
CA LEU A 15 -56.71 15.12 -24.38
C LEU A 15 -57.42 14.09 -25.24
N ARG A 16 -56.69 13.18 -25.92
CA ARG A 16 -57.31 12.08 -26.69
C ARG A 16 -57.93 10.99 -25.81
N LEU A 17 -57.38 10.73 -24.64
CA LEU A 17 -57.99 9.79 -23.65
C LEU A 17 -59.28 10.30 -23.07
N ILE A 18 -59.44 11.62 -22.85
CA ILE A 18 -60.68 12.22 -22.34
C ILE A 18 -61.77 12.18 -23.42
N GLU A 19 -61.44 12.28 -24.71
CA GLU A 19 -62.42 12.15 -25.80
C GLU A 19 -62.95 10.71 -25.98
N VAL A 20 -62.18 9.70 -25.64
CA VAL A 20 -62.57 8.28 -25.72
C VAL A 20 -63.44 7.81 -24.55
N ILE A 21 -63.41 8.53 -23.41
CA ILE A 21 -64.15 8.15 -22.18
C ILE A 21 -65.53 8.83 -22.07
N LYS A 22 -65.98 9.59 -23.11
CA LYS A 22 -67.37 10.08 -23.09
C LYS A 22 -68.33 8.89 -23.29
N PRO A 23 -69.32 8.73 -22.39
CA PRO A 23 -70.26 7.59 -22.46
C PRO A 23 -71.24 7.76 -23.62
N SER A 24 -70.94 7.24 -24.80
CA SER A 24 -71.90 6.97 -25.83
C SER A 24 -72.34 5.52 -25.72
N LYS A 25 -73.65 5.30 -25.83
CA LYS A 25 -74.33 3.96 -25.71
C LYS A 25 -74.06 3.04 -26.89
N GLU A 26 -72.83 2.95 -27.39
CA GLU A 26 -72.49 1.96 -28.39
C GLU A 26 -71.50 0.95 -27.87
N MET A 27 -71.75 -0.33 -28.11
CA MET A 27 -70.91 -1.44 -27.70
C MET A 27 -69.49 -1.27 -28.20
N VAL A 28 -68.55 -1.11 -27.29
CA VAL A 28 -67.10 -1.09 -27.61
C VAL A 28 -66.73 -2.37 -28.31
N ASN A 29 -66.26 -2.28 -29.54
CA ASN A 29 -65.94 -3.44 -30.35
C ASN A 29 -64.72 -4.13 -29.78
N PHE A 30 -64.77 -5.45 -29.67
CA PHE A 30 -63.71 -6.31 -29.05
C PHE A 30 -62.32 -6.13 -29.69
N THR A 31 -62.31 -5.59 -30.91
CA THR A 31 -61.09 -5.28 -31.67
C THR A 31 -60.41 -4.01 -31.14
N ASP A 32 -61.18 -3.01 -30.70
CA ASP A 32 -60.64 -1.76 -30.12
C ASP A 32 -60.03 -1.96 -28.75
N MET A 33 -60.65 -2.86 -27.96
CA MET A 33 -60.11 -3.25 -26.67
C MET A 33 -58.75 -4.00 -26.76
N LYS A 34 -58.63 -4.87 -27.76
CA LYS A 34 -57.36 -5.56 -28.06
C LYS A 34 -56.24 -4.58 -28.53
N ASN A 35 -56.61 -3.58 -29.29
CA ASN A 35 -55.68 -2.54 -29.73
C ASN A 35 -55.28 -1.62 -28.58
N LEU A 36 -56.20 -1.23 -27.70
CA LEU A 36 -55.91 -0.46 -26.47
C LEU A 36 -54.97 -1.26 -25.54
N LEU A 37 -55.21 -2.55 -25.37
CA LEU A 37 -54.38 -3.43 -24.54
C LEU A 37 -52.95 -3.56 -25.14
N LYS A 38 -52.84 -3.69 -26.47
CA LYS A 38 -51.53 -3.72 -27.17
C LYS A 38 -50.78 -2.37 -27.05
N PHE A 39 -51.51 -1.23 -27.14
CA PHE A 39 -50.91 0.09 -26.94
C PHE A 39 -50.50 0.29 -25.48
N SER A 40 -51.28 -0.17 -24.50
CA SER A 40 -50.97 -0.11 -23.08
C SER A 40 -49.75 -0.99 -22.75
N LEU A 41 -49.63 -2.22 -23.33
CA LEU A 41 -48.47 -3.08 -23.17
C LEU A 41 -47.20 -2.48 -23.84
N LEU A 42 -47.36 -1.90 -25.03
CA LEU A 42 -46.26 -1.21 -25.71
C LEU A 42 -45.79 0.04 -24.95
N PHE A 43 -46.71 0.75 -24.27
CA PHE A 43 -46.38 1.90 -23.45
C PHE A 43 -45.73 1.50 -22.12
N LEU A 44 -46.14 0.38 -21.51
CA LEU A 44 -45.42 -0.20 -20.35
C LEU A 44 -43.97 -0.62 -20.72
N PHE A 45 -43.78 -1.17 -21.92
CA PHE A 45 -42.43 -1.54 -22.40
C PHE A 45 -41.55 -0.30 -22.73
N LEU A 46 -42.17 0.80 -23.18
CA LEU A 46 -41.46 2.07 -23.45
C LEU A 46 -41.14 2.86 -22.16
N MET A 47 -41.87 2.63 -21.07
CA MET A 47 -41.58 3.24 -19.77
C MET A 47 -40.44 2.57 -19.03
N GLN A 48 -40.07 1.34 -19.37
CA GLN A 48 -38.88 0.65 -18.82
C GLN A 48 -37.55 1.13 -19.44
N SER A 49 -37.59 1.99 -20.50
CA SER A 49 -36.40 2.38 -21.27
C SER A 49 -35.80 3.73 -20.89
N CYS A 50 -36.17 4.35 -19.77
CA CYS A 50 -35.62 5.65 -19.39
C CYS A 50 -35.23 5.76 -17.90
N SER A 51 -34.84 4.68 -17.28
CA SER A 51 -33.97 4.79 -16.12
C SER A 51 -32.58 5.10 -16.66
N LYS A 52 -32.09 6.34 -16.49
CA LYS A 52 -30.66 6.60 -16.60
C LYS A 52 -30.00 5.60 -15.66
N GLU A 53 -29.34 4.61 -16.20
CA GLU A 53 -28.61 3.65 -15.38
C GLU A 53 -27.66 4.43 -14.49
N THR A 54 -27.89 4.33 -13.20
CA THR A 54 -27.01 4.87 -12.18
C THR A 54 -25.68 4.13 -12.33
N TRP A 55 -24.61 4.84 -12.64
CA TRP A 55 -23.32 4.19 -12.90
C TRP A 55 -22.64 3.67 -11.64
N LEU A 56 -22.89 4.36 -10.49
CA LEU A 56 -22.41 3.94 -9.17
C LEU A 56 -23.52 4.12 -8.16
N SER A 57 -23.87 3.07 -7.47
CA SER A 57 -24.87 3.06 -6.40
C SER A 57 -24.47 2.06 -5.32
N GLY A 58 -25.12 2.12 -4.19
CA GLY A 58 -24.84 1.14 -3.14
C GLY A 58 -25.73 1.27 -1.93
N THR A 59 -25.50 0.36 -0.99
CA THR A 59 -26.09 0.36 0.34
C THR A 59 -25.01 0.40 1.41
N MET A 60 -25.28 1.21 2.43
CA MET A 60 -24.42 1.41 3.59
C MET A 60 -25.19 0.97 4.83
N ASP A 61 -24.67 0.00 5.56
CA ASP A 61 -25.15 -0.23 6.92
C ASP A 61 -24.68 0.93 7.81
N LEU A 62 -25.64 1.59 8.45
CA LEU A 62 -25.38 2.77 9.29
C LEU A 62 -25.29 2.43 10.79
N GLU A 63 -25.42 1.16 11.17
CA GLU A 63 -25.31 0.72 12.57
C GLU A 63 -23.90 1.02 13.11
N GLY A 64 -23.82 1.63 14.30
CA GLY A 64 -22.54 2.08 14.88
C GLY A 64 -21.88 3.24 14.15
N GLY A 65 -22.60 3.89 13.22
CA GLY A 65 -22.12 5.01 12.41
C GLY A 65 -22.40 6.40 12.96
N GLU A 66 -22.68 6.56 14.28
CA GLU A 66 -23.06 7.84 14.89
C GLU A 66 -22.01 8.94 14.69
N ASP A 67 -20.74 8.57 14.58
CA ASP A 67 -19.62 9.48 14.35
C ASP A 67 -19.40 9.84 12.87
N TRP A 68 -20.14 9.24 11.95
CA TRP A 68 -19.97 9.43 10.51
C TRP A 68 -21.05 10.36 9.92
N LYS A 69 -20.68 11.11 8.88
CA LYS A 69 -21.63 11.85 8.06
C LYS A 69 -22.35 10.87 7.14
N PRO A 70 -23.66 11.01 6.91
CA PRO A 70 -24.38 10.20 5.93
C PRO A 70 -24.07 10.68 4.50
N MET A 71 -22.79 10.63 4.12
CA MET A 71 -22.26 11.11 2.84
C MET A 71 -21.16 10.19 2.35
N VAL A 72 -21.19 9.91 1.05
CA VAL A 72 -20.14 9.20 0.33
C VAL A 72 -19.48 10.15 -0.65
N TYR A 73 -18.17 10.15 -0.71
CA TYR A 73 -17.38 10.98 -1.61
C TYR A 73 -16.68 10.10 -2.63
N LEU A 74 -16.67 10.54 -3.88
CA LEU A 74 -15.89 9.95 -4.95
C LEU A 74 -14.63 10.80 -5.15
N VAL A 75 -13.47 10.18 -4.98
CA VAL A 75 -12.18 10.86 -5.02
C VAL A 75 -11.31 10.25 -6.12
N ILE A 76 -10.56 11.09 -6.83
CA ILE A 76 -9.50 10.64 -7.75
C ILE A 76 -8.13 10.99 -7.15
N PRO A 77 -7.24 10.00 -6.92
CA PRO A 77 -5.85 10.26 -6.61
C PRO A 77 -5.13 10.73 -7.89
N GLU A 78 -4.69 12.00 -7.90
CA GLU A 78 -4.06 12.60 -9.09
C GLU A 78 -2.58 12.18 -9.24
N LYS A 79 -1.95 11.74 -8.13
CA LYS A 79 -0.55 11.28 -8.08
C LYS A 79 -0.47 9.91 -7.45
N PHE A 80 0.62 9.21 -7.72
CA PHE A 80 0.88 7.91 -7.12
C PHE A 80 0.95 7.97 -5.58
N ASP A 81 1.59 8.99 -5.02
CA ASP A 81 1.70 9.18 -3.57
C ASP A 81 0.35 9.45 -2.88
N ALA A 82 -0.66 9.92 -3.62
CA ALA A 82 -2.02 10.13 -3.13
C ALA A 82 -2.86 8.84 -3.07
N VAL A 83 -2.46 7.79 -3.80
CA VAL A 83 -3.15 6.50 -3.78
C VAL A 83 -3.07 5.92 -2.37
N ALA A 84 -4.22 5.45 -1.87
CA ALA A 84 -4.30 4.84 -0.55
C ALA A 84 -3.74 5.72 0.59
N GLN A 85 -3.71 7.04 0.44
CA GLN A 85 -3.31 7.99 1.49
C GLN A 85 -4.41 8.96 1.90
N SER A 86 -4.20 9.55 3.07
CA SER A 86 -4.97 10.66 3.59
C SER A 86 -5.12 11.76 2.55
N PHE A 87 -6.26 12.36 2.50
CA PHE A 87 -6.78 13.39 1.63
C PHE A 87 -5.76 14.24 0.84
N VAL A 88 -5.28 13.69 -0.26
CA VAL A 88 -4.49 14.42 -1.28
C VAL A 88 -5.17 14.32 -2.65
N GLY A 89 -6.28 13.56 -2.75
CA GLY A 89 -7.04 13.39 -3.96
C GLY A 89 -8.04 14.52 -4.20
N LYS A 90 -8.52 14.61 -5.43
CA LYS A 90 -9.57 15.54 -5.83
C LYS A 90 -10.94 14.90 -5.68
N VAL A 91 -11.83 15.53 -4.91
CA VAL A 91 -13.24 15.13 -4.86
C VAL A 91 -13.89 15.42 -6.20
N LEU A 92 -14.38 14.38 -6.86
CA LEU A 92 -15.09 14.47 -8.14
C LEU A 92 -16.58 14.71 -7.92
N ASP A 93 -17.17 14.00 -6.96
CA ASP A 93 -18.60 14.05 -6.67
C ASP A 93 -18.86 13.57 -5.24
N SER A 94 -20.10 13.79 -4.76
CA SER A 94 -20.57 13.28 -3.47
C SER A 94 -22.03 12.87 -3.55
N ALA A 95 -22.42 11.87 -2.77
CA ALA A 95 -23.78 11.40 -2.66
C ALA A 95 -24.21 11.32 -1.20
N GLN A 96 -25.45 11.75 -0.93
CA GLN A 96 -26.04 11.57 0.38
C GLN A 96 -26.52 10.14 0.55
N VAL A 97 -26.28 9.57 1.73
CA VAL A 97 -26.81 8.28 2.15
C VAL A 97 -28.16 8.55 2.82
N ASP A 98 -29.23 7.93 2.33
CA ASP A 98 -30.56 8.10 2.89
C ASP A 98 -30.76 7.26 4.17
N GLU A 99 -31.94 7.36 4.79
CA GLU A 99 -32.27 6.63 6.03
C GLU A 99 -32.29 5.10 5.85
N ALA A 100 -32.46 4.63 4.61
CA ALA A 100 -32.39 3.22 4.27
C ALA A 100 -30.95 2.75 3.96
N GLY A 101 -29.96 3.65 4.08
CA GLY A 101 -28.57 3.38 3.77
C GLY A 101 -28.23 3.45 2.28
N SER A 102 -29.17 3.88 1.40
CA SER A 102 -28.94 3.88 -0.04
C SER A 102 -28.28 5.18 -0.50
N PHE A 103 -27.41 5.06 -1.51
CA PHE A 103 -26.78 6.20 -2.18
C PHE A 103 -26.61 5.95 -3.69
N GLU A 104 -26.53 7.03 -4.47
CA GLU A 104 -26.31 6.93 -5.92
C GLU A 104 -25.55 8.12 -6.49
N PHE A 105 -24.68 7.82 -7.47
CA PHE A 105 -24.01 8.81 -8.33
C PHE A 105 -24.60 8.71 -9.73
N LYS A 106 -25.25 9.79 -10.19
CA LYS A 106 -26.07 9.80 -11.42
C LYS A 106 -25.25 9.99 -12.70
N LYS A 107 -24.11 10.66 -12.57
CA LYS A 107 -23.27 10.99 -13.74
C LYS A 107 -21.93 10.29 -13.59
N PRO A 108 -21.53 9.45 -14.57
CA PRO A 108 -20.18 8.92 -14.58
C PRO A 108 -19.17 10.05 -14.79
N PRO A 109 -17.96 9.93 -14.23
CA PRO A 109 -16.91 10.91 -14.48
C PRO A 109 -16.47 10.87 -15.94
N GLU A 110 -16.20 12.04 -16.52
CA GLU A 110 -15.65 12.17 -17.88
C GLU A 110 -14.13 11.88 -17.85
N LEU A 111 -13.75 10.64 -17.60
CA LEU A 111 -12.38 10.20 -17.49
C LEU A 111 -12.05 9.17 -18.56
N LYS A 112 -10.77 9.15 -18.97
CA LYS A 112 -10.25 8.06 -19.81
C LYS A 112 -10.03 6.85 -18.91
N ALA A 113 -10.87 5.85 -19.08
CA ALA A 113 -10.80 4.60 -18.31
C ALA A 113 -9.84 3.58 -18.97
N PRO A 114 -9.30 2.61 -18.20
CA PRO A 114 -9.53 2.42 -16.77
C PRO A 114 -8.79 3.42 -15.90
N VAL A 115 -9.38 3.81 -14.76
CA VAL A 115 -8.77 4.73 -13.79
C VAL A 115 -9.12 4.33 -12.37
N LEU A 116 -8.16 4.46 -11.46
CA LEU A 116 -8.38 4.23 -10.04
C LEU A 116 -9.14 5.41 -9.44
N LEU A 117 -10.22 5.11 -8.75
CA LEU A 117 -11.00 6.03 -7.92
C LEU A 117 -11.05 5.49 -6.49
N GLU A 118 -11.37 6.36 -5.56
CA GLU A 118 -11.60 5.98 -4.17
C GLU A 118 -12.99 6.42 -3.72
N ILE A 119 -13.70 5.52 -3.05
CA ILE A 119 -14.91 5.86 -2.30
C ILE A 119 -14.49 6.12 -0.86
N VAL A 120 -14.93 7.27 -0.31
CA VAL A 120 -14.52 7.73 1.01
C VAL A 120 -15.72 8.15 1.83
N VAL A 121 -15.79 7.75 3.10
CA VAL A 121 -16.74 8.26 4.09
C VAL A 121 -16.05 9.23 5.05
N GLN A 122 -16.79 10.21 5.60
CA GLN A 122 -16.25 11.31 6.38
C GLN A 122 -16.77 11.31 7.80
N ARG A 123 -15.88 11.46 8.78
CA ARG A 123 -16.28 11.65 10.19
C ARG A 123 -16.98 13.00 10.40
N LYS A 124 -17.94 13.02 11.32
CA LYS A 124 -18.54 14.27 11.82
C LYS A 124 -17.46 15.14 12.48
N GLY A 125 -17.54 16.44 12.28
CA GLY A 125 -16.54 17.38 12.79
C GLY A 125 -15.34 17.58 11.89
N GLU A 126 -14.99 16.63 11.02
CA GLU A 126 -13.91 16.81 10.05
C GLU A 126 -14.31 17.78 8.94
N LYS A 127 -13.37 18.62 8.49
CA LYS A 127 -13.59 19.57 7.41
C LYS A 127 -13.62 18.90 6.04
N TYR A 128 -12.82 17.84 5.87
CA TYR A 128 -12.63 17.12 4.61
C TYR A 128 -12.85 15.62 4.81
N PRO A 129 -13.14 14.85 3.75
CA PRO A 129 -13.21 13.38 3.83
C PRO A 129 -11.80 12.77 3.92
N ASN A 130 -11.06 13.15 4.97
CA ASN A 130 -9.72 12.67 5.22
C ASN A 130 -9.75 11.20 5.63
N LYS A 131 -8.71 10.47 5.25
CA LYS A 131 -8.40 9.19 5.87
C LYS A 131 -8.04 9.37 7.35
N LEU A 132 -8.24 8.32 8.11
CA LEU A 132 -7.82 8.27 9.49
C LEU A 132 -6.29 8.32 9.60
N LEU A 133 -5.78 9.02 10.61
CA LEU A 133 -4.33 9.25 10.80
C LEU A 133 -3.52 7.96 10.99
N ASN A 134 -4.15 6.91 11.50
CA ASN A 134 -3.51 5.61 11.69
C ASN A 134 -4.13 4.62 10.71
N GLU A 135 -3.35 4.15 9.76
CA GLU A 135 -3.75 3.08 8.85
C GLU A 135 -4.13 1.82 9.64
N ASN A 136 -5.39 1.45 9.51
CA ASN A 136 -5.93 0.24 10.09
C ASN A 136 -6.97 -0.36 9.15
N PRO A 137 -6.67 -1.45 8.45
CA PRO A 137 -7.56 -2.04 7.46
C PRO A 137 -8.90 -2.53 8.03
N GLU A 138 -9.04 -2.62 9.36
CA GLU A 138 -10.33 -2.93 9.99
C GLU A 138 -11.25 -1.70 10.08
N THR A 139 -10.68 -0.47 10.09
CA THR A 139 -11.44 0.76 10.35
C THR A 139 -11.15 1.88 9.36
N ASP A 140 -10.33 1.65 8.33
CA ASP A 140 -10.05 2.64 7.29
C ASP A 140 -11.35 3.05 6.57
N ASN A 141 -11.48 4.35 6.32
CA ASN A 141 -12.70 4.98 5.84
C ASN A 141 -12.73 5.22 4.33
N TYR A 142 -11.96 4.48 3.57
CA TYR A 142 -11.87 4.56 2.12
C TYR A 142 -11.72 3.18 1.49
N PHE A 143 -12.09 3.09 0.20
CA PHE A 143 -11.80 1.92 -0.60
C PHE A 143 -11.44 2.31 -2.05
N PRO A 144 -10.27 1.88 -2.57
CA PRO A 144 -9.92 2.08 -3.96
C PRO A 144 -10.64 1.07 -4.87
N PHE A 145 -11.11 1.51 -6.01
CA PHE A 145 -11.68 0.66 -7.04
C PHE A 145 -11.36 1.21 -8.44
N VAL A 146 -11.41 0.36 -9.45
CA VAL A 146 -11.17 0.77 -10.84
C VAL A 146 -12.49 1.09 -11.53
N TYR A 147 -12.61 2.32 -12.01
CA TYR A 147 -13.68 2.73 -12.90
C TYR A 147 -13.37 2.29 -14.33
N GLU A 148 -14.33 1.60 -14.94
CA GLU A 148 -14.32 1.17 -16.34
C GLU A 148 -15.47 1.83 -17.07
N SER A 149 -15.20 2.52 -18.20
CA SER A 149 -16.23 3.26 -18.93
C SER A 149 -17.38 2.36 -19.39
N GLY A 150 -18.61 2.82 -19.15
CA GLY A 150 -19.82 2.09 -19.56
C GLY A 150 -20.20 0.92 -18.64
N LYS A 151 -19.47 0.67 -17.55
CA LYS A 151 -19.86 -0.30 -16.53
C LYS A 151 -20.54 0.41 -15.35
N SER A 152 -21.58 -0.21 -14.82
CA SER A 152 -22.19 0.18 -13.56
C SER A 152 -21.52 -0.56 -12.41
N VAL A 153 -21.42 0.10 -11.24
CA VAL A 153 -20.82 -0.43 -10.03
C VAL A 153 -21.84 -0.37 -8.91
N ARG A 154 -22.01 -1.47 -8.19
CA ARG A 154 -22.82 -1.53 -6.98
C ARG A 154 -21.98 -1.92 -5.79
N VAL A 155 -22.12 -1.13 -4.72
CA VAL A 155 -21.30 -1.19 -3.51
C VAL A 155 -22.16 -1.56 -2.31
N ASN A 156 -21.65 -2.44 -1.45
CA ASN A 156 -22.22 -2.65 -0.11
C ASN A 156 -21.11 -2.51 0.92
N ALA A 157 -21.35 -1.79 2.02
CA ALA A 157 -20.39 -1.61 3.09
C ALA A 157 -21.09 -1.32 4.43
N ASP A 158 -20.41 -1.55 5.54
CA ASP A 158 -20.72 -1.07 6.87
C ASP A 158 -19.89 0.20 7.14
N ILE A 159 -20.54 1.27 7.54
CA ILE A 159 -19.88 2.57 7.74
C ILE A 159 -18.86 2.55 8.87
N SER A 160 -19.02 1.69 9.86
CA SER A 160 -18.15 1.56 11.03
C SER A 160 -16.87 0.76 10.72
N GLN A 161 -16.93 -0.12 9.71
CA GLN A 161 -15.84 -0.98 9.23
C GLN A 161 -15.70 -0.86 7.71
N PHE A 162 -15.68 0.35 7.19
CA PHE A 162 -15.92 0.65 5.79
C PHE A 162 -15.01 -0.15 4.85
N GLN A 163 -13.68 -0.08 5.03
CA GLN A 163 -12.77 -0.82 4.15
C GLN A 163 -12.90 -2.34 4.31
N ALA A 164 -13.02 -2.83 5.55
CA ALA A 164 -13.07 -4.25 5.84
C ALA A 164 -14.33 -4.93 5.32
N SER A 165 -15.47 -4.22 5.34
CA SER A 165 -16.78 -4.76 4.90
C SER A 165 -17.10 -4.46 3.43
N PHE A 166 -16.33 -3.57 2.78
CA PHE A 166 -16.60 -3.13 1.42
C PHE A 166 -16.70 -4.30 0.44
N SER A 167 -17.75 -4.32 -0.35
CA SER A 167 -17.95 -5.32 -1.37
C SER A 167 -18.56 -4.71 -2.63
N LEU A 168 -18.36 -5.38 -3.76
CA LEU A 168 -18.92 -5.04 -5.05
C LEU A 168 -19.81 -6.18 -5.54
N GLU A 169 -20.99 -5.83 -6.06
CA GLU A 169 -21.83 -6.80 -6.77
C GLU A 169 -21.21 -7.02 -8.17
N GLU A 170 -21.00 -8.27 -8.54
CA GLU A 170 -20.43 -8.66 -9.85
C GLU A 170 -19.16 -7.85 -10.22
N PRO A 171 -18.09 -7.89 -9.40
CA PRO A 171 -16.90 -7.11 -9.66
C PRO A 171 -16.24 -7.53 -10.98
N SER A 172 -15.69 -6.56 -11.71
CA SER A 172 -14.83 -6.87 -12.86
C SER A 172 -13.55 -7.59 -12.40
N PRO A 173 -12.82 -8.27 -13.30
CA PRO A 173 -11.59 -8.97 -12.93
C PRO A 173 -10.60 -8.10 -12.16
N ILE A 174 -10.36 -6.88 -12.63
CA ILE A 174 -9.44 -5.94 -11.98
C ILE A 174 -9.93 -5.50 -10.58
N ASN A 175 -11.23 -5.30 -10.42
CA ASN A 175 -11.83 -4.98 -9.12
C ASN A 175 -11.86 -6.19 -8.17
N SER A 176 -11.98 -7.40 -8.71
CA SER A 176 -11.82 -8.64 -7.93
C SER A 176 -10.42 -8.78 -7.36
N GLU A 177 -9.39 -8.37 -8.11
CA GLU A 177 -8.01 -8.34 -7.59
C GLU A 177 -7.84 -7.34 -6.44
N ILE A 178 -8.44 -6.14 -6.53
CA ILE A 178 -8.39 -5.15 -5.44
C ILE A 178 -9.11 -5.67 -4.19
N LEU A 179 -10.27 -6.33 -4.35
CA LEU A 179 -10.96 -6.96 -3.22
C LEU A 179 -10.12 -8.08 -2.59
N SER A 180 -9.49 -8.92 -3.41
CA SER A 180 -8.59 -9.98 -2.94
C SER A 180 -7.37 -9.40 -2.21
N LEU A 181 -6.81 -8.32 -2.72
CA LEU A 181 -5.71 -7.60 -2.08
C LEU A 181 -6.13 -7.01 -0.71
N ARG A 182 -7.36 -6.44 -0.61
CA ARG A 182 -7.92 -5.98 0.65
C ARG A 182 -8.04 -7.11 1.66
N ASP A 183 -8.57 -8.27 1.25
CA ASP A 183 -8.73 -9.43 2.13
C ASP A 183 -7.36 -9.94 2.60
N LEU A 184 -6.40 -10.02 1.70
CA LEU A 184 -5.01 -10.36 2.01
C LEU A 184 -4.40 -9.38 3.04
N ARG A 185 -4.58 -8.07 2.82
CA ARG A 185 -4.10 -7.01 3.73
C ARG A 185 -4.70 -7.15 5.11
N LEU A 186 -6.02 -7.37 5.18
CA LEU A 186 -6.76 -7.51 6.44
C LEU A 186 -6.31 -8.75 7.22
N GLU A 187 -6.12 -9.88 6.54
CA GLU A 187 -5.61 -11.11 7.15
C GLU A 187 -4.17 -10.91 7.65
N ALA A 188 -3.29 -10.35 6.81
CA ALA A 188 -1.91 -10.07 7.19
C ALA A 188 -1.82 -9.12 8.39
N TYR A 189 -2.64 -8.07 8.43
CA TYR A 189 -2.74 -7.14 9.56
C TYR A 189 -3.17 -7.87 10.86
N ARG A 190 -4.24 -8.66 10.79
CA ARG A 190 -4.73 -9.42 11.94
C ARG A 190 -3.70 -10.40 12.48
N LYS A 191 -2.96 -11.04 11.59
CA LYS A 191 -1.94 -12.03 11.94
C LYS A 191 -0.68 -11.42 12.52
N HIS A 192 -0.21 -10.30 11.96
CA HIS A 192 1.12 -9.78 12.25
C HIS A 192 1.12 -8.46 13.03
N LEU A 193 0.14 -7.58 12.85
CA LEU A 193 0.18 -6.23 13.41
C LEU A 193 -0.88 -5.96 14.49
N LYS A 194 -2.03 -6.65 14.45
CA LYS A 194 -3.11 -6.44 15.42
C LYS A 194 -2.67 -6.79 16.83
N GLY A 195 -2.98 -5.91 17.79
CA GLY A 195 -2.71 -6.13 19.22
C GLY A 195 -1.26 -5.91 19.64
N GLN A 196 -0.39 -5.43 18.73
CA GLN A 196 0.95 -5.01 19.14
C GLN A 196 0.86 -3.77 20.03
N SER A 197 1.32 -3.89 21.26
CA SER A 197 1.39 -2.77 22.19
C SER A 197 2.47 -1.77 21.73
N LYS A 198 2.11 -0.49 21.58
CA LYS A 198 3.09 0.58 21.40
C LYS A 198 4.03 0.75 22.62
N ASN A 199 3.70 0.11 23.72
CA ASN A 199 4.38 0.25 25.02
C ASN A 199 5.44 -0.82 25.32
N GLU A 200 5.65 -1.80 24.42
CA GLU A 200 6.79 -2.71 24.57
C GLU A 200 8.07 -2.01 24.10
N ALA A 201 8.55 -1.08 24.92
CA ALA A 201 9.83 -0.40 24.73
C ALA A 201 11.03 -1.29 25.11
N SER A 202 10.87 -2.62 25.14
CA SER A 202 11.99 -3.54 25.28
C SER A 202 12.73 -3.68 23.96
N ASP A 203 14.03 -3.87 24.02
CA ASP A 203 14.89 -4.04 22.85
C ASP A 203 14.44 -5.23 21.97
N GLU A 204 14.01 -6.31 22.63
CA GLU A 204 13.45 -7.51 21.97
C GLU A 204 12.11 -7.19 21.26
N GLY A 205 11.27 -6.36 21.90
CA GLY A 205 10.00 -5.92 21.33
C GLY A 205 10.16 -5.07 20.07
N LEU A 206 11.23 -4.28 19.96
CA LEU A 206 11.50 -3.47 18.75
C LEU A 206 11.88 -4.33 17.53
N LEU A 207 12.79 -5.29 17.69
CA LEU A 207 13.18 -6.22 16.63
C LEU A 207 12.00 -7.11 16.19
N GLU A 208 11.23 -7.61 17.16
CA GLU A 208 10.06 -8.42 16.87
C GLU A 208 8.98 -7.62 16.11
N ARG A 209 8.81 -6.33 16.43
CA ARG A 209 7.88 -5.44 15.70
C ARG A 209 8.33 -5.22 14.26
N GLU A 210 9.63 -4.98 14.03
CA GLU A 210 10.18 -4.82 12.68
C GLU A 210 9.98 -6.11 11.87
N LYS A 211 10.28 -7.26 12.46
CA LYS A 211 10.03 -8.56 11.84
C LYS A 211 8.56 -8.76 11.46
N LYS A 212 7.63 -8.45 12.36
CA LYS A 212 6.19 -8.57 12.09
C LYS A 212 5.72 -7.59 11.02
N LEU A 213 6.25 -6.37 11.03
CA LEU A 213 5.98 -5.41 9.96
C LEU A 213 6.47 -5.93 8.61
N HIS A 214 7.68 -6.48 8.55
CA HIS A 214 8.21 -7.08 7.33
C HIS A 214 7.36 -8.28 6.86
N GLN A 215 6.90 -9.13 7.78
CA GLN A 215 6.01 -10.26 7.45
C GLN A 215 4.64 -9.79 6.90
N TYR A 216 4.10 -8.69 7.43
CA TYR A 216 2.91 -8.05 6.87
C TYR A 216 3.19 -7.50 5.47
N GLN A 217 4.27 -6.73 5.31
CA GLN A 217 4.66 -6.13 4.03
C GLN A 217 4.90 -7.21 2.96
N LYS A 218 5.52 -8.32 3.34
CA LYS A 218 5.81 -9.43 2.41
C LYS A 218 4.58 -9.96 1.70
N GLN A 219 3.43 -10.05 2.38
CA GLN A 219 2.19 -10.49 1.74
C GLN A 219 1.77 -9.53 0.60
N LEU A 220 1.88 -8.23 0.84
CA LEU A 220 1.54 -7.20 -0.14
C LEU A 220 2.59 -7.11 -1.27
N MET A 221 3.86 -7.34 -0.94
CA MET A 221 4.96 -7.43 -1.91
C MET A 221 4.76 -8.63 -2.85
N ASP A 222 4.44 -9.79 -2.30
CA ASP A 222 4.19 -11.01 -3.07
C ASP A 222 2.99 -10.80 -4.02
N PHE A 223 1.94 -10.12 -3.57
CA PHE A 223 0.82 -9.74 -4.44
C PHE A 223 1.26 -8.78 -5.56
N ALA A 224 1.98 -7.70 -5.24
CA ALA A 224 2.46 -6.73 -6.22
C ALA A 224 3.35 -7.38 -7.30
N ASN A 225 4.18 -8.34 -6.90
CA ASN A 225 5.04 -9.08 -7.82
C ASN A 225 4.24 -10.06 -8.70
N GLY A 226 3.19 -10.67 -8.16
CA GLY A 226 2.36 -11.67 -8.83
C GLY A 226 1.31 -11.11 -9.78
N THR A 227 0.76 -9.93 -9.50
CA THR A 227 -0.29 -9.35 -10.35
C THR A 227 0.23 -8.86 -11.69
N GLU A 228 -0.56 -9.05 -12.76
CA GLU A 228 -0.30 -8.50 -14.09
C GLU A 228 -1.05 -7.18 -14.33
N GLU A 229 -1.84 -6.74 -13.36
CA GLU A 229 -2.64 -5.53 -13.42
C GLU A 229 -1.94 -4.34 -12.76
N PHE A 230 -1.79 -3.24 -13.50
CA PHE A 230 -1.06 -2.05 -13.04
C PHE A 230 -1.69 -1.39 -11.82
N LEU A 231 -3.00 -1.11 -11.86
CA LEU A 231 -3.66 -0.36 -10.78
C LEU A 231 -3.72 -1.13 -9.46
N PRO A 232 -4.03 -2.43 -9.42
CA PRO A 232 -3.89 -3.25 -8.22
C PRO A 232 -2.48 -3.29 -7.65
N ALA A 233 -1.43 -3.36 -8.52
CA ALA A 233 -0.05 -3.30 -8.07
C ALA A 233 0.28 -1.95 -7.39
N MET A 234 -0.22 -0.84 -7.93
CA MET A 234 -0.04 0.50 -7.32
C MET A 234 -0.70 0.59 -5.94
N VAL A 235 -1.88 0.02 -5.78
CA VAL A 235 -2.56 -0.07 -4.47
C VAL A 235 -1.73 -0.93 -3.49
N ALA A 236 -1.22 -2.07 -3.93
CA ALA A 236 -0.40 -2.95 -3.11
C ALA A 236 0.89 -2.27 -2.63
N LEU A 237 1.58 -1.54 -3.51
CA LEU A 237 2.77 -0.74 -3.18
C LEU A 237 2.46 0.30 -2.09
N ARG A 238 1.34 1.02 -2.26
CA ARG A 238 0.95 2.05 -1.28
C ARG A 238 0.53 1.46 0.06
N TRP A 239 -0.14 0.33 0.06
CA TRP A 239 -0.51 -0.37 1.30
C TRP A 239 0.68 -1.05 1.99
N ALA A 240 1.71 -1.46 1.25
CA ALA A 240 2.95 -1.97 1.82
C ALA A 240 3.76 -0.88 2.53
N SER A 241 3.70 0.36 2.03
CA SER A 241 4.36 1.53 2.63
C SER A 241 3.46 2.77 2.55
N PRO A 242 2.46 2.91 3.44
CA PRO A 242 1.52 4.03 3.42
C PRO A 242 2.19 5.40 3.59
N GLU A 243 3.28 5.45 4.36
CA GLU A 243 4.06 6.69 4.57
C GLU A 243 5.00 7.03 3.39
N GLY A 244 5.10 6.15 2.39
CA GLY A 244 5.99 6.33 1.24
C GLY A 244 7.47 6.09 1.57
N ASN A 245 7.77 5.49 2.71
CA ASN A 245 9.13 5.09 3.07
C ASN A 245 9.44 3.68 2.57
N TYR A 246 10.15 3.58 1.46
CA TYR A 246 10.52 2.31 0.84
C TYR A 246 11.94 1.84 1.20
N GLU A 247 12.62 2.47 2.16
CA GLU A 247 14.00 2.13 2.53
C GLU A 247 14.19 0.62 2.82
N ARG A 248 13.25 0.04 3.57
CA ARG A 248 13.30 -1.38 3.96
C ARG A 248 12.82 -2.36 2.89
N ILE A 249 12.14 -1.86 1.87
CA ILE A 249 11.58 -2.63 0.75
C ILE A 249 11.95 -1.98 -0.61
N ALA A 250 13.19 -1.48 -0.70
CA ALA A 250 13.67 -0.74 -1.86
C ALA A 250 13.69 -1.61 -3.13
N GLU A 251 13.96 -2.89 -2.99
CA GLU A 251 13.91 -3.86 -4.08
C GLU A 251 12.52 -3.93 -4.71
N LEU A 252 11.47 -3.97 -3.88
CA LEU A 252 10.09 -3.94 -4.38
C LEU A 252 9.85 -2.69 -5.23
N LEU A 253 10.24 -1.52 -4.72
CA LEU A 253 10.04 -0.26 -5.44
C LEU A 253 10.78 -0.27 -6.78
N TYR A 254 12.03 -0.74 -6.80
CA TYR A 254 12.84 -0.85 -7.99
C TYR A 254 12.24 -1.82 -9.01
N ASP A 255 11.92 -3.05 -8.61
CA ASP A 255 11.38 -4.09 -9.49
C ASP A 255 10.02 -3.70 -10.08
N GLN A 256 9.15 -3.10 -9.27
CA GLN A 256 7.85 -2.61 -9.74
C GLN A 256 8.01 -1.42 -10.70
N SER A 257 8.98 -0.55 -10.46
CA SER A 257 9.30 0.53 -11.39
C SER A 257 9.75 -0.01 -12.75
N GLU A 258 10.69 -0.93 -12.78
CA GLU A 258 11.18 -1.57 -14.01
C GLU A 258 10.04 -2.28 -14.78
N LYS A 259 9.21 -3.05 -14.05
CA LYS A 259 8.07 -3.78 -14.60
C LYS A 259 7.07 -2.83 -15.27
N TRP A 260 6.65 -1.80 -14.56
CA TRP A 260 5.54 -0.96 -14.98
C TRP A 260 5.94 0.18 -15.90
N ASN A 261 7.15 0.74 -15.77
CA ASN A 261 7.66 1.71 -16.74
C ASN A 261 7.84 1.09 -18.13
N LYS A 262 8.22 -0.19 -18.19
CA LYS A 262 8.29 -0.93 -19.47
C LYS A 262 6.91 -1.17 -20.09
N ARG A 263 5.87 -1.42 -19.28
CA ARG A 263 4.51 -1.76 -19.76
C ARG A 263 3.64 -0.54 -19.99
N HIS A 264 3.82 0.50 -19.17
CA HIS A 264 3.00 1.71 -19.18
C HIS A 264 3.86 2.98 -19.18
N PRO A 265 4.80 3.16 -20.15
CA PRO A 265 5.80 4.24 -20.12
C PRO A 265 5.20 5.63 -20.13
N GLU A 266 3.98 5.78 -20.65
CA GLU A 266 3.29 7.07 -20.71
C GLU A 266 2.38 7.36 -19.52
N HIS A 267 2.18 6.38 -18.61
CA HIS A 267 1.32 6.59 -17.46
C HIS A 267 2.02 7.48 -16.43
N PRO A 268 1.37 8.56 -15.92
CA PRO A 268 1.99 9.48 -14.96
C PRO A 268 2.57 8.78 -13.73
N TRP A 269 1.84 7.83 -13.15
CA TRP A 269 2.29 7.08 -11.98
C TRP A 269 3.48 6.16 -12.25
N ALA A 270 3.60 5.59 -13.44
CA ALA A 270 4.78 4.82 -13.79
C ALA A 270 6.03 5.72 -13.87
N LYS A 271 5.89 6.95 -14.38
CA LYS A 271 6.96 7.95 -14.40
C LYS A 271 7.34 8.43 -12.97
N GLU A 272 6.33 8.66 -12.12
CA GLU A 272 6.58 8.98 -10.71
C GLU A 272 7.32 7.84 -10.01
N LEU A 273 6.88 6.60 -10.20
CA LEU A 273 7.52 5.41 -9.65
C LEU A 273 8.98 5.29 -10.13
N ALA A 274 9.24 5.53 -11.42
CA ALA A 274 10.60 5.54 -11.97
C ALA A 274 11.50 6.59 -11.33
N SER A 275 10.96 7.78 -11.07
CA SER A 275 11.70 8.83 -10.35
C SER A 275 12.00 8.48 -8.89
N MET A 276 11.06 7.81 -8.20
CA MET A 276 11.25 7.35 -6.82
C MET A 276 12.26 6.20 -6.74
N ALA A 277 12.28 5.34 -7.74
CA ALA A 277 13.11 4.15 -7.84
C ALA A 277 14.49 4.41 -8.48
N ASP A 278 14.86 5.67 -8.70
CA ASP A 278 16.20 6.00 -9.18
C ASP A 278 17.24 5.47 -8.18
N LYS A 279 18.18 4.67 -8.69
CA LYS A 279 19.23 4.04 -7.88
C LYS A 279 20.07 5.03 -7.07
N GLU A 280 20.15 6.28 -7.51
CA GLU A 280 20.84 7.34 -6.76
C GLU A 280 20.08 7.73 -5.47
N ASN A 281 18.78 7.45 -5.41
CA ASN A 281 17.92 7.78 -4.27
C ASN A 281 17.62 6.58 -3.37
N LEU A 282 17.86 5.35 -3.86
CA LEU A 282 17.58 4.12 -3.11
C LEU A 282 18.81 3.67 -2.30
N PRO A 283 18.61 2.99 -1.16
CA PRO A 283 19.67 2.21 -0.53
C PRO A 283 20.29 1.24 -1.50
N ILE A 284 21.55 0.83 -1.22
CA ILE A 284 22.20 -0.20 -2.01
C ILE A 284 21.31 -1.44 -2.08
N LEU A 285 21.04 -1.92 -3.30
CA LEU A 285 20.13 -3.04 -3.54
C LEU A 285 20.86 -4.37 -3.46
N VAL A 286 20.12 -5.44 -3.20
CA VAL A 286 20.63 -6.81 -3.35
C VAL A 286 21.13 -7.02 -4.79
N GLY A 287 22.33 -7.58 -4.93
CA GLY A 287 23.01 -7.75 -6.20
C GLY A 287 23.94 -6.60 -6.61
N ASP A 288 23.81 -5.41 -6.03
CA ASP A 288 24.72 -4.28 -6.26
C ASP A 288 26.01 -4.44 -5.43
N LEU A 289 27.08 -3.75 -5.84
CA LEU A 289 28.31 -3.66 -5.08
C LEU A 289 28.22 -2.52 -4.06
N VAL A 290 28.69 -2.76 -2.83
CA VAL A 290 28.86 -1.68 -1.87
C VAL A 290 30.00 -0.74 -2.33
N PRO A 291 29.89 0.58 -2.06
CA PRO A 291 30.97 1.52 -2.37
C PRO A 291 32.21 1.20 -1.54
N ASP A 292 33.40 1.32 -2.17
CA ASP A 292 34.67 1.13 -1.50
C ASP A 292 35.06 2.36 -0.67
N LEU A 293 34.65 2.37 0.58
CA LEU A 293 34.84 3.46 1.53
C LEU A 293 36.12 3.28 2.34
N LEU A 294 36.78 4.38 2.68
CA LEU A 294 37.88 4.40 3.65
C LEU A 294 37.26 4.48 5.05
N LEU A 295 37.48 3.45 5.86
CA LEU A 295 36.91 3.29 7.18
C LEU A 295 37.95 3.62 8.26
N PRO A 296 37.69 4.58 9.17
CA PRO A 296 38.55 4.80 10.34
C PRO A 296 38.25 3.71 11.37
N MET A 297 39.23 2.80 11.55
CA MET A 297 39.14 1.66 12.44
C MET A 297 39.34 2.06 13.90
N GLU A 298 38.92 1.19 14.83
CA GLU A 298 39.03 1.41 16.30
C GLU A 298 40.47 1.62 16.76
N ASP A 299 41.44 0.97 16.11
CA ASP A 299 42.88 1.07 16.40
C ASP A 299 43.54 2.36 15.87
N GLY A 300 42.79 3.20 15.15
CA GLY A 300 43.25 4.47 14.58
C GLY A 300 43.78 4.38 13.15
N GLU A 301 43.87 3.17 12.58
CA GLU A 301 44.18 2.99 11.18
C GLU A 301 43.02 3.36 10.28
N ALA A 302 43.28 3.66 9.01
CA ALA A 302 42.22 3.88 8.01
C ALA A 302 42.39 2.83 6.92
N VAL A 303 41.37 1.95 6.77
CA VAL A 303 41.41 0.80 5.86
C VAL A 303 40.29 0.86 4.84
N ARG A 304 40.53 0.48 3.61
CA ARG A 304 39.50 0.36 2.59
C ARG A 304 38.54 -0.78 2.90
N LEU A 305 37.27 -0.55 2.74
CA LEU A 305 36.26 -1.61 2.95
C LEU A 305 36.53 -2.83 2.10
N ARG A 306 36.99 -2.65 0.85
CA ARG A 306 37.38 -3.73 -0.07
C ARG A 306 38.46 -4.63 0.52
N GLU A 307 39.50 -4.04 1.13
CA GLU A 307 40.62 -4.78 1.74
C GLU A 307 40.17 -5.67 2.91
N LEU A 308 39.09 -5.24 3.63
CA LEU A 308 38.54 -6.00 4.73
C LEU A 308 37.66 -7.17 4.28
N ILE A 309 37.13 -7.11 3.06
CA ILE A 309 36.16 -8.07 2.50
C ILE A 309 36.86 -9.20 1.71
N GLU A 310 37.84 -8.86 0.87
CA GLU A 310 38.35 -9.71 -0.24
C GLU A 310 38.86 -11.10 0.16
N ASN A 311 39.24 -11.30 1.40
CA ASN A 311 39.72 -12.58 1.90
C ASN A 311 38.72 -13.32 2.79
N GLN A 312 37.47 -12.86 2.82
CA GLN A 312 36.42 -13.46 3.62
C GLN A 312 35.43 -14.22 2.73
N ARG A 313 34.83 -15.28 3.25
CA ARG A 313 33.74 -15.99 2.54
C ARG A 313 32.45 -15.25 2.60
N LEU A 314 32.15 -14.67 3.74
CA LEU A 314 30.91 -13.90 4.02
C LEU A 314 31.25 -12.80 5.01
N VAL A 315 30.81 -11.59 4.69
CA VAL A 315 30.96 -10.44 5.58
C VAL A 315 29.58 -9.89 5.95
N VAL A 316 29.38 -9.63 7.23
CA VAL A 316 28.28 -8.78 7.71
C VAL A 316 28.82 -7.36 7.92
N LEU A 317 28.44 -6.44 7.07
CA LEU A 317 28.62 -5.01 7.32
C LEU A 317 27.42 -4.55 8.16
N ASP A 318 27.64 -4.41 9.47
CA ASP A 318 26.63 -4.04 10.45
C ASP A 318 26.70 -2.54 10.76
N VAL A 319 25.56 -1.84 10.67
CA VAL A 319 25.47 -0.41 10.96
C VAL A 319 24.65 -0.21 12.24
N TRP A 320 25.34 0.22 13.29
CA TRP A 320 24.83 0.22 14.64
C TRP A 320 25.21 1.46 15.44
N ALA A 321 24.78 1.56 16.70
CA ALA A 321 25.25 2.58 17.62
C ALA A 321 25.18 2.10 19.09
N SER A 322 26.01 2.70 19.95
CA SER A 322 26.03 2.37 21.40
C SER A 322 24.70 2.70 22.10
N TRP A 323 23.95 3.64 21.58
CA TRP A 323 22.62 4.04 22.05
C TRP A 323 21.48 3.26 21.39
N CYS A 324 21.74 2.49 20.33
CA CYS A 324 20.76 1.67 19.64
C CYS A 324 20.55 0.35 20.42
N ALA A 325 19.54 0.33 21.25
CA ALA A 325 19.25 -0.82 22.11
C ALA A 325 18.99 -2.11 21.34
N PRO A 326 18.19 -2.17 20.26
CA PRO A 326 18.03 -3.37 19.46
C PRO A 326 19.34 -3.84 18.79
N CYS A 327 20.19 -2.92 18.29
CA CYS A 327 21.51 -3.26 17.75
C CYS A 327 22.38 -3.96 18.81
N ARG A 328 22.39 -3.41 20.05
CA ARG A 328 23.11 -3.97 21.18
C ARG A 328 22.64 -5.37 21.57
N LEU A 329 21.34 -5.62 21.45
CA LEU A 329 20.76 -6.94 21.67
C LEU A 329 21.24 -7.92 20.59
N GLU A 330 21.22 -7.51 19.33
CA GLU A 330 21.66 -8.32 18.20
C GLU A 330 23.13 -8.68 18.31
N ASN A 331 24.00 -7.73 18.71
CA ASN A 331 25.41 -8.02 18.99
C ASN A 331 25.56 -9.21 19.93
N ARG A 332 24.90 -9.15 21.11
CA ARG A 332 25.04 -10.16 22.17
C ARG A 332 24.40 -11.51 21.84
N LYS A 333 23.23 -11.48 21.21
CA LYS A 333 22.38 -12.69 21.06
C LYS A 333 22.58 -13.40 19.73
N ILE A 334 22.99 -12.66 18.70
CA ILE A 334 23.05 -13.15 17.31
C ILE A 334 24.49 -13.10 16.78
N LEU A 335 25.10 -11.92 16.76
CA LEU A 335 26.40 -11.73 16.10
C LEU A 335 27.55 -12.42 16.84
N VAL A 336 27.59 -12.37 18.18
CA VAL A 336 28.60 -13.07 18.97
C VAL A 336 28.55 -14.59 18.73
N PRO A 337 27.41 -15.31 18.86
CA PRO A 337 27.34 -16.73 18.55
C PRO A 337 27.70 -17.07 17.09
N LEU A 338 27.29 -16.26 16.10
CA LEU A 338 27.62 -16.47 14.70
C LEU A 338 29.12 -16.33 14.44
N TRP A 339 29.73 -15.29 15.00
CA TRP A 339 31.17 -15.08 14.88
C TRP A 339 31.98 -16.20 15.50
N GLU A 340 31.64 -16.60 16.73
CA GLU A 340 32.32 -17.74 17.40
C GLU A 340 32.20 -19.05 16.62
N LYS A 341 31.07 -19.25 15.91
CA LYS A 341 30.83 -20.46 15.13
C LYS A 341 31.57 -20.49 13.82
N TYR A 342 31.71 -19.37 13.10
CA TYR A 342 32.11 -19.35 11.70
C TYR A 342 33.30 -18.46 11.38
N ASN A 343 33.87 -17.73 12.32
CA ASN A 343 35.03 -16.87 12.03
C ASN A 343 36.21 -17.63 11.45
N ALA A 344 36.53 -18.82 11.99
CA ALA A 344 37.63 -19.68 11.50
C ALA A 344 37.40 -20.18 10.06
N ASP A 345 36.14 -20.14 9.57
CA ASP A 345 35.76 -20.59 8.24
C ASP A 345 35.59 -19.43 7.25
N GLY A 346 36.05 -18.21 7.61
CA GLY A 346 36.02 -17.03 6.76
C GLY A 346 34.75 -16.18 6.87
N PHE A 347 34.04 -16.27 7.99
CA PHE A 347 32.98 -15.32 8.34
C PHE A 347 33.55 -14.13 9.09
N GLN A 348 33.24 -12.91 8.67
CA GLN A 348 33.71 -11.70 9.32
C GLN A 348 32.55 -10.72 9.55
N ILE A 349 32.68 -9.91 10.58
CA ILE A 349 31.79 -8.81 10.88
C ILE A 349 32.59 -7.50 10.86
N ILE A 350 32.10 -6.53 10.11
CA ILE A 350 32.59 -5.14 10.08
C ILE A 350 31.48 -4.30 10.66
N ALA A 351 31.61 -3.91 11.93
CA ALA A 351 30.60 -3.15 12.63
C ALA A 351 30.94 -1.67 12.58
N TYR A 352 30.10 -0.90 11.86
CA TYR A 352 30.28 0.54 11.71
C TYR A 352 29.39 1.31 12.69
N GLY A 353 29.99 2.03 13.61
CA GLY A 353 29.30 2.77 14.67
C GLY A 353 28.90 4.20 14.27
N LEU A 354 27.59 4.52 14.39
CA LEU A 354 27.08 5.88 14.25
C LEU A 354 27.27 6.65 15.57
N GLU A 355 28.51 6.96 15.88
CA GLU A 355 28.92 7.48 17.17
C GLU A 355 29.39 8.94 17.12
N SER A 356 29.16 9.66 18.22
CA SER A 356 29.80 10.95 18.49
C SER A 356 30.77 10.90 19.69
N SER A 357 30.83 9.76 20.38
CA SER A 357 31.65 9.54 21.58
C SER A 357 32.39 8.22 21.50
N GLY A 358 33.71 8.29 21.25
CA GLY A 358 34.57 7.10 21.24
C GLY A 358 34.52 6.31 22.56
N LYS A 359 34.41 7.00 23.72
CA LYS A 359 34.29 6.34 25.02
C LYS A 359 33.00 5.54 25.18
N ALA A 360 31.86 6.08 24.71
CA ALA A 360 30.58 5.37 24.78
C ALA A 360 30.60 4.15 23.86
N TRP A 361 31.16 4.32 22.68
CA TRP A 361 31.36 3.27 21.68
C TRP A 361 32.23 2.11 22.20
N ASP A 362 33.44 2.39 22.68
CA ASP A 362 34.37 1.39 23.27
C ASP A 362 33.72 0.63 24.45
N ASN A 363 33.04 1.36 25.34
CA ASN A 363 32.31 0.71 26.44
C ASN A 363 31.20 -0.22 25.94
N ALA A 364 30.52 0.15 24.88
CA ALA A 364 29.47 -0.67 24.29
C ALA A 364 30.03 -1.94 23.64
N ILE A 365 31.10 -1.81 22.85
CA ILE A 365 31.82 -2.93 22.23
C ILE A 365 32.22 -3.96 23.30
N LYS A 366 32.86 -3.51 24.36
CA LYS A 366 33.34 -4.38 25.46
C LYS A 366 32.19 -5.05 26.21
N LYS A 367 31.13 -4.27 26.52
CA LYS A 367 29.98 -4.77 27.28
C LYS A 367 29.18 -5.82 26.50
N ASP A 368 29.12 -5.69 25.19
CA ASP A 368 28.38 -6.64 24.33
C ASP A 368 29.21 -7.84 23.92
N GLY A 369 30.51 -7.88 24.26
CA GLY A 369 31.42 -8.91 23.79
C GLY A 369 31.73 -8.80 22.29
N ALA A 370 31.52 -7.64 21.70
CA ALA A 370 31.70 -7.35 20.29
C ALA A 370 33.19 -7.09 19.91
N ASN A 371 34.10 -7.01 20.88
CA ASN A 371 35.53 -6.85 20.68
C ASN A 371 36.22 -8.02 19.97
N ARG A 372 35.47 -8.91 19.33
CA ARG A 372 35.91 -10.08 18.58
C ARG A 372 36.10 -9.81 17.09
N TRP A 373 35.47 -8.76 16.58
CA TRP A 373 35.47 -8.43 15.16
C TRP A 373 35.89 -6.99 14.90
N LEU A 374 35.85 -6.56 13.65
CA LEU A 374 36.34 -5.25 13.20
C LEU A 374 35.33 -4.16 13.50
N HIS A 375 35.82 -3.04 14.01
CA HIS A 375 35.02 -1.86 14.33
C HIS A 375 35.55 -0.62 13.63
N ALA A 376 34.66 0.16 13.05
CA ALA A 376 34.98 1.46 12.44
C ALA A 376 33.95 2.54 12.84
N SER A 377 34.35 3.79 12.91
CA SER A 377 33.46 4.93 13.10
C SER A 377 34.18 6.24 12.75
N HIS A 378 33.51 7.13 12.06
CA HIS A 378 34.02 8.50 11.86
C HIS A 378 33.79 9.40 13.10
N LEU A 379 33.06 8.94 14.09
CA LEU A 379 32.67 9.68 15.30
C LEU A 379 31.93 11.00 15.02
N GLN A 380 31.19 11.07 13.91
CA GLN A 380 30.45 12.24 13.44
C GLN A 380 28.93 12.16 13.71
N GLY A 381 28.48 11.13 14.43
CA GLY A 381 27.06 10.91 14.74
C GLY A 381 26.21 10.81 13.48
N ASP A 382 25.15 11.62 13.42
CA ASP A 382 24.19 11.59 12.29
C ASP A 382 24.76 12.13 10.97
N GLN A 383 25.89 12.86 11.00
CA GLN A 383 26.59 13.33 9.79
C GLN A 383 27.63 12.34 9.29
N ASN A 384 27.20 11.12 9.15
CA ASN A 384 28.10 10.01 8.95
C ASN A 384 28.24 9.65 7.46
N PRO A 385 29.48 9.64 6.90
CA PRO A 385 29.69 9.37 5.47
C PRO A 385 29.17 8.00 5.01
N LEU A 386 29.15 6.98 5.90
CA LEU A 386 28.66 5.66 5.52
C LEU A 386 27.15 5.67 5.28
N MET A 387 26.38 6.36 6.13
CA MET A 387 24.94 6.47 5.94
C MET A 387 24.59 7.11 4.60
N ASP A 388 25.31 8.19 4.24
CA ASP A 388 25.12 8.87 2.96
C ASP A 388 25.51 7.95 1.78
N ALA A 389 26.66 7.28 1.88
CA ALA A 389 27.17 6.41 0.81
C ALA A 389 26.27 5.18 0.58
N LEU A 390 25.70 4.61 1.64
CA LEU A 390 24.76 3.49 1.57
C LEU A 390 23.30 3.95 1.41
N ARG A 391 23.04 5.27 1.51
CA ARG A 391 21.71 5.90 1.46
C ARG A 391 20.74 5.33 2.50
N LEU A 392 21.25 5.09 3.70
CA LEU A 392 20.48 4.65 4.86
C LEU A 392 19.97 5.83 5.66
N LYS A 393 18.82 5.66 6.31
CA LYS A 393 18.19 6.64 7.21
C LYS A 393 17.94 6.08 8.60
N THR A 394 17.91 4.75 8.71
CA THR A 394 17.51 4.06 9.95
C THR A 394 18.48 2.94 10.32
N ILE A 395 18.62 2.68 11.64
CA ILE A 395 19.34 1.54 12.20
C ILE A 395 18.42 0.77 13.19
N PRO A 396 18.66 -0.52 13.42
CA PRO A 396 19.73 -1.38 12.88
C PRO A 396 19.62 -1.57 11.37
N ALA A 397 20.75 -1.71 10.69
CA ALA A 397 20.83 -2.07 9.29
C ALA A 397 22.05 -2.93 9.06
N ASN A 398 21.95 -3.92 8.19
CA ASN A 398 23.09 -4.74 7.83
C ASN A 398 23.07 -5.12 6.35
N PHE A 399 24.26 -5.43 5.83
CA PHE A 399 24.48 -5.97 4.48
C PHE A 399 25.33 -7.23 4.60
N LEU A 400 24.87 -8.30 3.98
CA LEU A 400 25.64 -9.53 3.87
C LEU A 400 26.34 -9.53 2.52
N LEU A 401 27.67 -9.57 2.53
CA LEU A 401 28.50 -9.31 1.39
C LEU A 401 29.32 -10.56 1.01
N ASP A 402 29.43 -10.83 -0.29
CA ASP A 402 30.38 -11.77 -0.83
C ASP A 402 31.82 -11.20 -0.86
N PRO A 403 32.87 -12.00 -1.24
CA PRO A 403 34.24 -11.52 -1.33
C PRO A 403 34.48 -10.36 -2.30
N GLU A 404 33.62 -10.20 -3.28
CA GLU A 404 33.62 -9.10 -4.24
C GLU A 404 32.94 -7.82 -3.72
N GLY A 405 32.30 -7.89 -2.53
CA GLY A 405 31.53 -6.80 -1.94
C GLY A 405 30.14 -6.63 -2.53
N ARG A 406 29.61 -7.68 -3.17
CA ARG A 406 28.24 -7.69 -3.66
C ARG A 406 27.28 -8.01 -2.53
N VAL A 407 26.19 -7.29 -2.47
CA VAL A 407 25.14 -7.52 -1.48
C VAL A 407 24.37 -8.80 -1.81
N LEU A 408 24.47 -9.79 -0.97
CA LEU A 408 23.75 -11.06 -1.05
C LEU A 408 22.37 -10.95 -0.37
N ALA A 409 22.31 -10.24 0.75
CA ALA A 409 21.10 -9.94 1.50
C ALA A 409 21.33 -8.68 2.35
N LYS A 410 20.25 -8.08 2.84
CA LYS A 410 20.33 -6.92 3.74
C LYS A 410 19.18 -6.92 4.74
N ASN A 411 19.36 -6.17 5.85
CA ASN A 411 18.35 -5.98 6.89
C ASN A 411 17.79 -7.31 7.42
N LEU A 412 18.65 -8.33 7.53
CA LEU A 412 18.31 -9.59 8.17
C LEU A 412 18.62 -9.49 9.67
N HIS A 413 17.64 -9.81 10.51
CA HIS A 413 17.75 -9.71 11.96
C HIS A 413 17.33 -11.00 12.65
N GLY A 414 17.86 -11.22 13.87
CA GLY A 414 17.48 -12.35 14.69
C GLY A 414 17.64 -13.71 14.00
N GLN A 415 16.58 -14.50 13.97
CA GLN A 415 16.60 -15.85 13.41
C GLN A 415 16.84 -15.87 11.90
N ASP A 416 16.33 -14.87 11.16
CA ASP A 416 16.49 -14.81 9.69
C ASP A 416 17.96 -14.60 9.32
N LEU A 417 18.72 -13.80 10.10
CA LEU A 417 20.16 -13.63 9.94
C LEU A 417 20.92 -14.94 10.23
N ILE A 418 20.55 -15.64 11.33
CA ILE A 418 21.15 -16.93 11.69
C ILE A 418 20.95 -17.93 10.54
N GLU A 419 19.74 -18.08 10.04
CA GLU A 419 19.40 -19.03 8.98
C GLU A 419 20.15 -18.74 7.68
N PHE A 420 20.25 -17.47 7.30
CA PHE A 420 21.01 -17.09 6.11
C PHE A 420 22.49 -17.45 6.24
N VAL A 421 23.14 -17.04 7.34
CA VAL A 421 24.56 -17.32 7.59
C VAL A 421 24.80 -18.82 7.68
N ASP A 422 23.97 -19.56 8.42
CA ASP A 422 24.07 -21.02 8.57
C ASP A 422 23.98 -21.75 7.22
N ASN A 423 23.07 -21.33 6.34
CA ASN A 423 22.90 -21.93 5.03
C ASN A 423 24.09 -21.59 4.12
N TYR A 424 24.45 -20.32 4.04
CA TYR A 424 25.57 -19.86 3.21
C TYR A 424 26.90 -20.51 3.60
N MET A 425 27.19 -20.59 4.90
CA MET A 425 28.44 -21.16 5.39
C MET A 425 28.52 -22.70 5.28
N LYS A 426 27.35 -23.38 5.15
CA LYS A 426 27.30 -24.84 4.92
C LYS A 426 27.39 -25.21 3.43
N GLU A 427 26.93 -24.32 2.54
CA GLU A 427 27.03 -24.56 1.09
C GLU A 427 28.47 -24.36 0.62
N ARG A 428 29.05 -25.39 0.01
CA ARG A 428 30.35 -25.37 -0.64
C ARG A 428 30.23 -25.67 -2.11
#